data_a371cb70264cac47d2e8ac700788c9ec
#
_entry.id   a371cb70264cac47d2e8ac700788c9ec
#
_cell.length_a   1.000
_cell.length_b   1.000
_cell.length_c   1.000
_cell.angle_alpha   90.00
_cell.angle_beta   90.00
_cell.angle_gamma   90.00
#
_symmetry.space_group_name_H-M   'P 1'
#
loop_
_entity.id
_entity.type
_entity.pdbx_description
1 polymer ?
#
loop_
_entity_poly.entity_id
_entity_poly.type
_entity_poly.pdbx_seq_one_letter_code
_entity_poly.pdbx_strand_id
1 'polypeptide(L)'
;EQLKEDLDIDAWMNEMRINAVIPIILARKLKNNLKMGSDKKVVFISSQMGSIDDNYSGRFYFYRSSKSALNSAARSLSIDWKDDGISVLILHPGWVKTDMGGTSAKLEIPESITRMINVINELNLDNSGSFLNYEGKKLEW
;
A
#
# COMPACT_ATOMS: atom_id res chain seq x y z
N GLU A 1 3.18 8.56 -16.89
CA GLU A 1 1.97 8.97 -17.61
C GLU A 1 1.89 10.49 -17.65
N GLN A 2 2.45 11.07 -18.67
CA GLN A 2 2.14 12.46 -19.02
C GLN A 2 0.80 12.47 -19.76
N LEU A 3 0.02 13.55 -19.61
CA LEU A 3 -1.21 13.79 -20.35
C LEU A 3 -1.01 13.41 -21.83
N LYS A 4 -1.37 12.18 -22.19
CA LYS A 4 -1.66 11.80 -23.55
C LYS A 4 -3.14 12.09 -23.73
N GLU A 5 -3.51 12.63 -24.88
CA GLU A 5 -4.92 12.91 -25.21
C GLU A 5 -5.79 11.64 -25.12
N ASP A 6 -5.18 10.46 -25.36
CA ASP A 6 -5.85 9.16 -25.22
C ASP A 6 -5.21 8.34 -24.08
N LEU A 7 -6.02 7.99 -23.08
CA LEU A 7 -5.63 7.08 -22.00
C LEU A 7 -5.78 5.63 -22.47
N ASP A 8 -4.73 4.84 -22.32
CA ASP A 8 -4.74 3.41 -22.62
C ASP A 8 -5.52 2.64 -21.54
N ILE A 9 -6.72 2.19 -21.91
CA ILE A 9 -7.65 1.49 -21.00
C ILE A 9 -7.05 0.15 -20.57
N ASP A 10 -6.42 -0.60 -21.45
CA ASP A 10 -5.87 -1.91 -21.15
C ASP A 10 -4.68 -1.79 -20.20
N ALA A 11 -3.81 -0.82 -20.42
CA ALA A 11 -2.72 -0.51 -19.49
C ALA A 11 -3.25 -0.10 -18.12
N TRP A 12 -4.29 0.75 -18.05
CA TRP A 12 -4.93 1.15 -16.80
C TRP A 12 -5.54 -0.03 -16.05
N MET A 13 -6.30 -0.85 -16.75
CA MET A 13 -6.92 -2.05 -16.15
C MET A 13 -5.88 -3.07 -15.68
N ASN A 14 -4.77 -3.23 -16.41
CA ASN A 14 -3.68 -4.09 -15.99
C ASN A 14 -3.01 -3.57 -14.70
N GLU A 15 -2.79 -2.28 -14.58
CA GLU A 15 -2.23 -1.66 -13.37
C GLU A 15 -3.17 -1.81 -12.17
N MET A 16 -4.47 -1.60 -12.37
CA MET A 16 -5.50 -1.88 -11.34
C MET A 16 -5.46 -3.34 -10.89
N ARG A 17 -5.38 -4.25 -11.84
CA ARG A 17 -5.31 -5.69 -11.57
C ARG A 17 -4.10 -6.05 -10.72
N ILE A 18 -2.90 -5.57 -11.09
CA ILE A 18 -1.64 -5.91 -10.43
C ILE A 18 -1.54 -5.23 -9.06
N ASN A 19 -1.85 -3.94 -8.98
CA ASN A 19 -1.61 -3.14 -7.78
C ASN A 19 -2.71 -3.25 -6.72
N ALA A 20 -3.95 -3.54 -7.11
CA ALA A 20 -5.08 -3.57 -6.19
C ALA A 20 -5.71 -4.97 -6.05
N VAL A 21 -6.15 -5.56 -7.17
CA VAL A 21 -6.97 -6.78 -7.12
C VAL A 21 -6.16 -8.00 -6.67
N ILE A 22 -5.01 -8.25 -7.30
CA ILE A 22 -4.17 -9.42 -7.03
C ILE A 22 -3.67 -9.46 -5.58
N PRO A 23 -3.14 -8.37 -4.98
CA PRO A 23 -2.70 -8.37 -3.58
C PRO A 23 -3.81 -8.76 -2.59
N ILE A 24 -5.01 -8.27 -2.79
CA ILE A 24 -6.16 -8.59 -1.94
C ILE A 24 -6.58 -10.06 -2.10
N ILE A 25 -6.66 -10.55 -3.34
CA ILE A 25 -6.99 -11.96 -3.59
C ILE A 25 -5.93 -12.88 -2.97
N LEU A 26 -4.64 -12.54 -3.12
CA LEU A 26 -3.54 -13.32 -2.54
C LEU A 26 -3.64 -13.36 -1.02
N ALA A 27 -3.82 -12.22 -0.37
CA ALA A 27 -4.01 -12.15 1.07
C ALA A 27 -5.18 -13.03 1.53
N ARG A 28 -6.33 -12.96 0.84
CA ARG A 28 -7.51 -13.79 1.15
C ARG A 28 -7.23 -15.28 1.00
N LYS A 29 -6.47 -15.68 -0.01
CA LYS A 29 -6.07 -17.09 -0.19
C LYS A 29 -5.14 -17.61 0.92
N LEU A 30 -4.32 -16.71 1.47
CA LEU A 30 -3.39 -17.03 2.56
C LEU A 30 -3.99 -16.88 3.96
N LYS A 31 -5.28 -16.52 4.08
CA LYS A 31 -5.94 -16.24 5.37
C LYS A 31 -5.74 -17.39 6.39
N ASN A 32 -5.93 -18.63 5.96
CA ASN A 32 -5.78 -19.78 6.86
C ASN A 32 -4.33 -19.96 7.34
N ASN A 33 -3.34 -19.69 6.50
CA ASN A 33 -1.93 -19.71 6.87
C ASN A 33 -1.63 -18.62 7.91
N LEU A 34 -2.17 -17.41 7.72
CA LEU A 34 -2.04 -16.30 8.68
C LEU A 34 -2.67 -16.66 10.03
N LYS A 35 -3.84 -17.29 10.03
CA LYS A 35 -4.53 -17.71 11.27
C LYS A 35 -3.73 -18.73 12.07
N MET A 36 -2.95 -19.59 11.42
CA MET A 36 -2.09 -20.58 12.06
C MET A 36 -0.76 -19.99 12.55
N GLY A 37 -0.37 -18.83 12.05
CA GLY A 37 0.87 -18.15 12.46
C GLY A 37 0.77 -17.50 13.83
N SER A 38 1.92 -17.27 14.47
CA SER A 38 2.03 -16.54 15.73
C SER A 38 1.94 -15.02 15.53
N ASP A 39 2.51 -14.52 14.44
CA ASP A 39 2.52 -13.08 14.09
C ASP A 39 1.59 -12.83 12.90
N LYS A 40 0.32 -12.58 13.22
CA LYS A 40 -0.77 -12.49 12.24
C LYS A 40 -0.85 -11.10 11.62
N LYS A 41 0.14 -10.75 10.80
CA LYS A 41 0.26 -9.45 10.15
C LYS A 41 0.20 -9.55 8.64
N VAL A 42 -0.48 -8.61 8.01
CA VAL A 42 -0.48 -8.39 6.55
C VAL A 42 -0.11 -6.95 6.27
N VAL A 43 0.84 -6.74 5.39
CA VAL A 43 1.30 -5.42 5.00
C VAL A 43 1.12 -5.25 3.49
N PHE A 44 0.35 -4.25 3.10
CA PHE A 44 0.23 -3.84 1.71
C PHE A 44 1.14 -2.65 1.45
N ILE A 45 2.10 -2.82 0.56
CA ILE A 45 2.95 -1.71 0.12
C ILE A 45 2.15 -0.85 -0.86
N SER A 46 1.77 0.31 -0.36
CA SER A 46 1.05 1.33 -1.11
C SER A 46 1.97 2.50 -1.46
N SER A 47 1.38 3.65 -1.69
CA SER A 47 2.07 4.90 -2.01
C SER A 47 1.31 6.07 -1.43
N GLN A 48 2.01 7.13 -1.04
CA GLN A 48 1.40 8.44 -0.76
C GLN A 48 0.56 8.94 -1.94
N MET A 49 0.93 8.56 -3.16
CA MET A 49 0.13 8.86 -4.37
C MET A 49 -1.23 8.16 -4.40
N GLY A 50 -1.49 7.20 -3.51
CA GLY A 50 -2.81 6.61 -3.28
C GLY A 50 -3.72 7.45 -2.38
N SER A 51 -3.22 8.54 -1.79
CA SER A 51 -4.03 9.52 -1.09
C SER A 51 -4.80 10.39 -2.10
N ILE A 52 -6.09 10.54 -1.89
CA ILE A 52 -6.96 11.45 -2.66
C ILE A 52 -6.75 12.87 -2.16
N ASP A 53 -6.68 13.05 -0.85
CA ASP A 53 -6.53 14.34 -0.20
C ASP A 53 -5.18 15.01 -0.49
N ASP A 54 -4.10 14.22 -0.65
CA ASP A 54 -2.75 14.72 -0.96
C ASP A 54 -2.50 14.85 -2.48
N ASN A 55 -3.54 14.81 -3.30
CA ASN A 55 -3.42 14.93 -4.75
C ASN A 55 -3.53 16.36 -5.24
N TYR A 56 -2.51 17.17 -5.05
CA TYR A 56 -2.43 18.56 -5.54
C TYR A 56 -1.84 18.69 -6.95
N SER A 57 -1.22 17.63 -7.50
CA SER A 57 -0.50 17.70 -8.78
C SER A 57 -1.25 17.10 -9.97
N GLY A 58 -2.28 16.30 -9.72
CA GLY A 58 -2.97 15.53 -10.77
C GLY A 58 -2.05 14.48 -11.41
N ARG A 59 -2.34 14.11 -12.65
CA ARG A 59 -1.57 13.12 -13.44
C ARG A 59 -1.53 11.73 -12.81
N PHE A 60 -0.83 10.81 -13.42
CA PHE A 60 -0.62 9.44 -12.93
C PHE A 60 -1.94 8.71 -12.61
N TYR A 61 -2.95 8.88 -13.45
CA TYR A 61 -4.30 8.35 -13.23
C TYR A 61 -4.30 6.86 -12.90
N PHE A 62 -3.54 6.04 -13.64
CA PHE A 62 -3.49 4.61 -13.46
C PHE A 62 -2.89 4.24 -12.11
N TYR A 63 -1.72 4.79 -11.80
CA TYR A 63 -1.02 4.51 -10.56
C TYR A 63 -1.79 5.03 -9.34
N ARG A 64 -2.21 6.30 -9.34
CA ARG A 64 -2.96 6.89 -8.23
C ARG A 64 -4.24 6.11 -7.95
N SER A 65 -5.06 5.87 -8.98
CA SER A 65 -6.33 5.14 -8.81
C SER A 65 -6.10 3.71 -8.33
N SER A 66 -5.06 3.02 -8.82
CA SER A 66 -4.75 1.66 -8.38
C SER A 66 -4.31 1.60 -6.91
N LYS A 67 -3.53 2.58 -6.44
CA LYS A 67 -3.10 2.65 -5.04
C LYS A 67 -4.22 3.10 -4.10
N SER A 68 -5.11 4.01 -4.53
CA SER A 68 -6.33 4.36 -3.80
C SER A 68 -7.27 3.16 -3.66
N ALA A 69 -7.43 2.38 -4.74
CA ALA A 69 -8.24 1.16 -4.72
C ALA A 69 -7.64 0.10 -3.76
N LEU A 70 -6.31 -0.08 -3.77
CA LEU A 70 -5.62 -0.95 -2.81
C LEU A 70 -5.87 -0.48 -1.37
N ASN A 71 -5.73 0.83 -1.10
CA ASN A 71 -5.96 1.41 0.22
C ASN A 71 -7.38 1.11 0.72
N SER A 72 -8.40 1.36 -0.11
CA SER A 72 -9.79 1.10 0.21
C SER A 72 -10.07 -0.39 0.49
N ALA A 73 -9.57 -1.28 -0.37
CA ALA A 73 -9.77 -2.72 -0.21
C ALA A 73 -9.02 -3.28 1.01
N ALA A 74 -7.80 -2.82 1.27
CA ALA A 74 -7.02 -3.22 2.45
C ALA A 74 -7.65 -2.70 3.74
N ARG A 75 -8.24 -1.51 3.75
CA ARG A 75 -9.02 -0.98 4.87
C ARG A 75 -10.22 -1.87 5.16
N SER A 76 -11.00 -2.26 4.15
CA SER A 76 -12.12 -3.20 4.32
C SER A 76 -11.64 -4.52 4.90
N LEU A 77 -10.54 -5.06 4.36
CA LEU A 77 -9.95 -6.32 4.83
C LEU A 77 -9.54 -6.26 6.32
N SER A 78 -9.03 -5.12 6.79
CA SER A 78 -8.66 -4.94 8.19
C SER A 78 -9.85 -5.02 9.15
N ILE A 79 -11.01 -4.57 8.70
CA ILE A 79 -12.26 -4.66 9.46
C ILE A 79 -12.77 -6.10 9.49
N ASP A 80 -12.83 -6.74 8.30
CA ASP A 80 -13.32 -8.11 8.15
C ASP A 80 -12.49 -9.15 8.92
N TRP A 81 -11.18 -8.87 9.14
CA TRP A 81 -10.26 -9.84 9.74
C TRP A 81 -9.92 -9.57 11.20
N LYS A 82 -10.53 -8.55 11.79
CA LYS A 82 -10.30 -8.17 13.19
C LYS A 82 -10.59 -9.31 14.15
N ASP A 83 -11.72 -9.99 13.98
CA ASP A 83 -12.13 -11.10 14.86
C ASP A 83 -11.27 -12.36 14.67
N ASP A 84 -10.56 -12.47 13.55
CA ASP A 84 -9.55 -13.53 13.33
C ASP A 84 -8.19 -13.20 13.97
N GLY A 85 -8.06 -12.01 14.57
CA GLY A 85 -6.83 -11.54 15.20
C GLY A 85 -5.74 -11.16 14.18
N ILE A 86 -6.10 -10.88 12.93
CA ILE A 86 -5.16 -10.50 11.87
C ILE A 86 -5.10 -8.99 11.74
N SER A 87 -3.91 -8.43 11.91
CA SER A 87 -3.64 -7.01 11.74
C SER A 87 -3.21 -6.68 10.32
N VAL A 88 -3.75 -5.61 9.75
CA VAL A 88 -3.49 -5.17 8.37
C VAL A 88 -2.89 -3.76 8.40
N LEU A 89 -1.81 -3.55 7.66
CA LEU A 89 -1.16 -2.26 7.49
C LEU A 89 -1.13 -1.86 6.01
N ILE A 90 -1.41 -0.60 5.74
CA ILE A 90 -1.20 0.03 4.44
C ILE A 90 0.00 0.96 4.59
N LEU A 91 1.10 0.67 3.89
CA LEU A 91 2.40 1.28 4.15
C LEU A 91 2.98 1.94 2.91
N HIS A 92 3.31 3.23 3.03
CA HIS A 92 4.08 3.96 2.03
C HIS A 92 5.57 3.87 2.35
N PRO A 93 6.41 3.32 1.44
CA PRO A 93 7.85 3.10 1.67
C PRO A 93 8.70 4.37 1.63
N GLY A 94 8.10 5.52 1.29
CA GLY A 94 8.82 6.75 0.96
C GLY A 94 9.19 6.82 -0.52
N TRP A 95 9.88 7.90 -0.91
CA TRP A 95 10.46 8.02 -2.25
C TRP A 95 11.88 7.46 -2.24
N VAL A 96 12.00 6.23 -2.71
CA VAL A 96 13.19 5.38 -2.57
C VAL A 96 13.95 5.29 -3.89
N LYS A 97 15.28 5.33 -3.84
CA LYS A 97 16.19 5.19 -4.99
C LYS A 97 16.13 3.76 -5.52
N THR A 98 15.23 3.53 -6.44
CA THR A 98 15.00 2.31 -7.21
C THR A 98 14.88 2.68 -8.68
N ASP A 99 14.77 1.71 -9.56
CA ASP A 99 14.51 1.95 -10.99
C ASP A 99 13.23 2.79 -11.20
N MET A 100 12.21 2.58 -10.37
CA MET A 100 10.98 3.36 -10.40
C MET A 100 11.13 4.75 -9.77
N GLY A 101 11.85 4.87 -8.65
CA GLY A 101 12.00 6.13 -7.93
C GLY A 101 12.99 7.10 -8.54
N GLY A 102 13.92 6.57 -9.34
CA GLY A 102 14.97 7.34 -9.98
C GLY A 102 16.06 7.83 -9.02
N THR A 103 17.09 8.48 -9.59
CA THR A 103 18.26 8.97 -8.84
C THR A 103 17.98 10.18 -7.95
N SER A 104 16.89 10.91 -8.24
CA SER A 104 16.46 12.07 -7.45
C SER A 104 15.69 11.71 -6.16
N ALA A 105 15.41 10.43 -5.95
CA ALA A 105 14.74 9.97 -4.75
C ALA A 105 15.56 10.27 -3.49
N LYS A 106 14.86 10.48 -2.37
CA LYS A 106 15.48 10.99 -1.13
C LYS A 106 16.03 9.90 -0.22
N LEU A 107 15.48 8.67 -0.34
CA LEU A 107 15.81 7.56 0.56
C LEU A 107 16.65 6.51 -0.14
N GLU A 108 17.65 6.02 0.56
CA GLU A 108 18.35 4.80 0.17
C GLU A 108 17.49 3.56 0.52
N ILE A 109 17.65 2.47 -0.24
CA ILE A 109 16.87 1.24 -0.02
C ILE A 109 17.01 0.70 1.42
N PRO A 110 18.24 0.56 1.99
CA PRO A 110 18.39 0.04 3.35
C PRO A 110 17.71 0.91 4.42
N GLU A 111 17.72 2.22 4.23
CA GLU A 111 17.08 3.16 5.14
C GLU A 111 15.54 2.99 5.15
N SER A 112 14.92 2.97 3.96
CA SER A 112 13.49 2.75 3.82
C SER A 112 13.08 1.41 4.45
N ILE A 113 13.79 0.32 4.15
CA ILE A 113 13.51 -1.01 4.68
C ILE A 113 13.61 -1.04 6.20
N THR A 114 14.68 -0.52 6.78
CA THR A 114 14.87 -0.51 8.23
C THR A 114 13.73 0.23 8.94
N ARG A 115 13.35 1.39 8.42
CA ARG A 115 12.25 2.17 8.99
C ARG A 115 10.91 1.47 8.85
N MET A 116 10.61 0.88 7.67
CA MET A 116 9.38 0.09 7.46
C MET A 116 9.29 -1.10 8.42
N ILE A 117 10.38 -1.83 8.65
CA ILE A 117 10.41 -2.95 9.59
C ILE A 117 10.02 -2.49 11.00
N ASN A 118 10.53 -1.34 11.45
CA ASN A 118 10.16 -0.80 12.75
C ASN A 118 8.64 -0.52 12.83
N VAL A 119 8.06 0.09 11.80
CA VAL A 119 6.62 0.36 11.73
C VAL A 119 5.81 -0.96 11.73
N ILE A 120 6.28 -1.98 11.00
CA ILE A 120 5.62 -3.30 10.94
C ILE A 120 5.69 -3.99 12.30
N ASN A 121 6.79 -3.88 13.03
CA ASN A 121 6.93 -4.48 14.35
C ASN A 121 5.93 -3.91 15.36
N GLU A 122 5.57 -2.63 15.25
CA GLU A 122 4.59 -1.95 16.10
C GLU A 122 3.13 -2.23 15.70
N LEU A 123 2.91 -2.89 14.54
CA LEU A 123 1.56 -3.22 14.09
C LEU A 123 0.88 -4.20 15.04
N ASN A 124 -0.35 -3.88 15.42
CA ASN A 124 -1.23 -4.68 16.27
C ASN A 124 -2.70 -4.44 15.89
N LEU A 125 -3.65 -5.03 16.60
CA LEU A 125 -5.10 -4.90 16.30
C LEU A 125 -5.64 -3.49 16.53
N ASP A 126 -5.05 -2.69 17.44
CA ASP A 126 -5.53 -1.34 17.74
C ASP A 126 -5.21 -0.35 16.62
N ASN A 127 -4.08 -0.54 15.95
CA ASN A 127 -3.67 0.29 14.82
C ASN A 127 -3.88 -0.37 13.45
N SER A 128 -4.54 -1.52 13.41
CA SER A 128 -4.89 -2.24 12.18
C SER A 128 -5.77 -1.39 11.24
N GLY A 129 -5.49 -1.47 9.96
CA GLY A 129 -6.17 -0.68 8.94
C GLY A 129 -5.68 0.76 8.82
N SER A 130 -4.55 1.10 9.44
CA SER A 130 -3.95 2.43 9.29
C SER A 130 -3.19 2.55 7.96
N PHE A 131 -3.21 3.76 7.41
CA PHE A 131 -2.36 4.16 6.29
C PHE A 131 -1.20 5.00 6.83
N LEU A 132 0.01 4.43 6.82
CA LEU A 132 1.20 5.03 7.41
C LEU A 132 2.32 5.18 6.37
N ASN A 133 3.21 6.15 6.62
CA ASN A 133 4.47 6.20 5.91
C ASN A 133 5.56 5.35 6.63
N TYR A 134 6.71 5.24 6.01
CA TYR A 134 7.88 4.51 6.51
C TYR A 134 8.42 5.02 7.87
N GLU A 135 7.99 6.19 8.33
CA GLU A 135 8.30 6.74 9.66
C GLU A 135 7.21 6.46 10.71
N GLY A 136 6.14 5.76 10.33
CA GLY A 136 4.98 5.52 11.19
C GLY A 136 4.01 6.70 11.29
N LYS A 137 4.20 7.75 10.51
CA LYS A 137 3.27 8.89 10.47
C LYS A 137 2.03 8.53 9.66
N LYS A 138 0.87 8.89 10.19
CA LYS A 138 -0.40 8.70 9.50
C LYS A 138 -0.46 9.56 8.24
N LEU A 139 -0.94 8.97 7.16
CA LEU A 139 -1.25 9.63 5.91
C LEU A 139 -2.76 9.83 5.78
N GLU A 140 -3.16 10.90 5.11
CA GLU A 140 -4.54 11.12 4.70
C GLU A 140 -4.93 10.15 3.58
N TRP A 141 -6.23 9.87 3.46
CA TRP A 141 -6.77 8.91 2.48
C TRP A 141 -6.86 9.45 1.05
#